data_76ae553b5c65b4357cfe745b0bc0ced2
#
_entry.id   76ae553b5c65b4357cfe745b0bc0ced2
#
_cell.length_a   1.000
_cell.length_b   1.000
_cell.length_c   1.000
_cell.angle_alpha   90.00
_cell.angle_beta   90.00
_cell.angle_gamma   90.00
#
_symmetry.space_group_name_H-M   'P 1'
#
loop_
_entity.id
_entity.type
_entity.pdbx_description
1 polymer ?
#
loop_
_entity_poly.entity_id
_entity_poly.type
_entity_poly.pdbx_seq_one_letter_code
_entity_poly.pdbx_strand_id
1 'polypeptide(L)'
;MSVERTLIIVKPDGIAKGLVGQILRSLQKHNLQVVDQARLQLEREWVENLYGQERGEVYFNEVVEWVSFAPVLFLKIEGEEAVDLVKLRIIGRYPEGIRGQYSENWIKNVAHAPDSLESALHELQLAEPIFEGSRQMDGSRFSNKMVFALTGMSECGKSTVGKYLDSKGIARLKIVKLFEKVRDKWSSGEELYTFVRQQEERDPYALWGAFVDELVAEMDRLNTNAVSIESLYGGGLGLYLKQKLDRHFCIVFLDIPLEIRLVRQMQRESLSDIENARRHLLPRDEIKEKSGIPALKEIAGEVVDNSGTLEELYREVDQLVQRHLP
;
A
#
# COMPACT_ATOMS: atom_id res chain seq x y z
N MET A 1 14.33 -7.04 -23.37
CA MET A 1 14.65 -5.63 -23.05
C MET A 1 15.15 -5.62 -21.61
N SER A 2 16.07 -4.73 -21.24
CA SER A 2 16.62 -4.68 -19.86
C SER A 2 15.61 -4.00 -18.93
N VAL A 3 15.47 -4.53 -17.74
CA VAL A 3 14.70 -3.87 -16.68
C VAL A 3 15.51 -2.67 -16.19
N GLU A 4 14.89 -1.51 -16.17
CA GLU A 4 15.48 -0.25 -15.72
C GLU A 4 14.87 0.18 -14.40
N ARG A 5 15.59 1.05 -13.69
CA ARG A 5 15.10 1.74 -12.50
C ARG A 5 15.18 3.24 -12.69
N THR A 6 14.16 3.95 -12.19
CA THR A 6 14.12 5.40 -12.21
C THR A 6 13.42 5.95 -10.95
N LEU A 7 13.40 7.27 -10.82
CA LEU A 7 12.83 7.98 -9.69
C LEU A 7 11.70 8.90 -10.14
N ILE A 8 10.65 9.00 -9.34
CA ILE A 8 9.70 10.10 -9.38
C ILE A 8 9.71 10.78 -8.01
N ILE A 9 9.82 12.11 -7.99
CA ILE A 9 9.60 12.90 -6.78
C ILE A 9 8.32 13.71 -7.02
N VAL A 10 7.22 13.33 -6.36
CA VAL A 10 5.99 14.11 -6.39
C VAL A 10 6.18 15.33 -5.49
N LYS A 11 6.16 16.51 -6.08
CA LYS A 11 6.41 17.79 -5.41
C LYS A 11 5.21 18.21 -4.53
N PRO A 12 5.37 19.20 -3.64
CA PRO A 12 4.29 19.64 -2.75
C PRO A 12 2.99 20.00 -3.48
N ASP A 13 3.08 20.66 -4.63
CA ASP A 13 1.93 21.00 -5.46
C ASP A 13 1.25 19.79 -6.10
N GLY A 14 2.01 18.77 -6.49
CA GLY A 14 1.47 17.50 -6.99
C GLY A 14 0.71 16.73 -5.91
N ILE A 15 1.25 16.73 -4.69
CA ILE A 15 0.58 16.14 -3.52
C ILE A 15 -0.70 16.91 -3.18
N ALA A 16 -0.62 18.25 -3.09
CA ALA A 16 -1.77 19.10 -2.78
C ALA A 16 -2.91 18.96 -3.79
N LYS A 17 -2.58 18.79 -5.08
CA LYS A 17 -3.55 18.53 -6.16
C LYS A 17 -4.08 17.09 -6.16
N GLY A 18 -3.56 16.18 -5.31
CA GLY A 18 -4.01 14.80 -5.23
C GLY A 18 -3.62 13.93 -6.44
N LEU A 19 -2.45 14.19 -7.03
CA LEU A 19 -2.03 13.53 -8.29
C LEU A 19 -1.35 12.18 -8.07
N VAL A 20 -1.05 11.79 -6.83
CA VAL A 20 -0.35 10.53 -6.51
C VAL A 20 -1.08 9.34 -7.10
N GLY A 21 -2.38 9.21 -6.86
CA GLY A 21 -3.17 8.10 -7.39
C GLY A 21 -3.22 8.09 -8.93
N GLN A 22 -3.21 9.25 -9.58
CA GLN A 22 -3.15 9.34 -11.04
C GLN A 22 -1.79 8.88 -11.59
N ILE A 23 -0.69 9.24 -10.92
CA ILE A 23 0.66 8.78 -11.24
C ILE A 23 0.72 7.25 -11.14
N LEU A 24 0.23 6.68 -10.04
CA LEU A 24 0.25 5.22 -9.81
C LEU A 24 -0.57 4.48 -10.88
N ARG A 25 -1.76 4.96 -11.23
CA ARG A 25 -2.55 4.37 -12.32
C ARG A 25 -1.85 4.46 -13.68
N SER A 26 -1.13 5.56 -13.94
CA SER A 26 -0.35 5.70 -15.17
C SER A 26 0.83 4.75 -15.21
N LEU A 27 1.55 4.55 -14.10
CA LEU A 27 2.60 3.54 -13.98
C LEU A 27 2.05 2.14 -14.29
N GLN A 28 0.95 1.77 -13.68
CA GLN A 28 0.31 0.45 -13.88
C GLN A 28 -0.09 0.22 -15.34
N LYS A 29 -0.61 1.21 -16.05
CA LYS A 29 -0.95 1.12 -17.48
C LYS A 29 0.25 0.83 -18.38
N HIS A 30 1.45 1.21 -17.93
CA HIS A 30 2.70 0.97 -18.65
C HIS A 30 3.48 -0.22 -18.09
N ASN A 31 2.86 -1.07 -17.25
CA ASN A 31 3.49 -2.21 -16.60
C ASN A 31 4.73 -1.84 -15.75
N LEU A 32 4.76 -0.63 -15.22
CA LEU A 32 5.81 -0.17 -14.31
C LEU A 32 5.38 -0.38 -12.86
N GLN A 33 6.32 -0.77 -12.01
CA GLN A 33 6.08 -1.08 -10.60
C GLN A 33 6.77 -0.07 -9.69
N VAL A 34 6.09 0.31 -8.61
CA VAL A 34 6.73 1.02 -7.49
C VAL A 34 7.37 -0.03 -6.58
N VAL A 35 8.69 -0.05 -6.53
CA VAL A 35 9.46 -1.02 -5.73
C VAL A 35 9.89 -0.46 -4.38
N ASP A 36 9.87 0.87 -4.20
CA ASP A 36 10.10 1.52 -2.92
C ASP A 36 9.45 2.91 -2.90
N GLN A 37 9.19 3.44 -1.70
CA GLN A 37 8.64 4.78 -1.54
C GLN A 37 9.00 5.39 -0.18
N ALA A 38 9.15 6.71 -0.15
CA ALA A 38 9.38 7.46 1.07
C ALA A 38 8.66 8.81 1.01
N ARG A 39 8.07 9.25 2.13
CA ARG A 39 7.45 10.57 2.24
C ARG A 39 8.12 11.35 3.36
N LEU A 40 8.71 12.48 3.02
CA LEU A 40 9.40 13.34 3.99
C LEU A 40 9.50 14.77 3.46
N GLN A 41 9.79 15.68 4.37
CA GLN A 41 10.24 17.02 4.00
C GLN A 41 11.76 16.98 3.82
N LEU A 42 12.24 17.53 2.70
CA LEU A 42 13.64 17.52 2.35
C LEU A 42 14.40 18.68 3.01
N GLU A 43 15.61 18.39 3.44
CA GLU A 43 16.57 19.42 3.81
C GLU A 43 17.02 20.19 2.56
N ARG A 44 17.23 21.50 2.73
CA ARG A 44 17.63 22.40 1.64
C ARG A 44 18.86 21.90 0.89
N GLU A 45 19.88 21.46 1.62
CA GLU A 45 21.15 20.98 1.05
C GLU A 45 20.94 19.76 0.13
N TRP A 46 20.03 18.85 0.48
CA TRP A 46 19.69 17.71 -0.37
C TRP A 46 19.08 18.16 -1.71
N VAL A 47 18.16 19.12 -1.66
CA VAL A 47 17.52 19.68 -2.87
C VAL A 47 18.55 20.44 -3.72
N GLU A 48 19.47 21.17 -3.11
CA GLU A 48 20.58 21.85 -3.81
C GLU A 48 21.51 20.86 -4.53
N ASN A 49 21.68 19.64 -3.98
CA ASN A 49 22.45 18.59 -4.64
C ASN A 49 21.68 17.97 -5.82
N LEU A 50 20.38 17.71 -5.67
CA LEU A 50 19.53 17.22 -6.75
C LEU A 50 19.53 18.16 -7.97
N TYR A 51 19.41 19.46 -7.74
CA TYR A 51 19.40 20.50 -8.76
C TYR A 51 20.79 21.14 -8.99
N GLY A 52 21.86 20.44 -8.62
CA GLY A 52 23.23 20.97 -8.66
C GLY A 52 23.70 21.46 -10.02
N GLN A 53 23.23 20.85 -11.11
CA GLN A 53 23.53 21.28 -12.48
C GLN A 53 22.88 22.62 -12.85
N GLU A 54 21.85 23.03 -12.15
CA GLU A 54 21.11 24.28 -12.35
C GLU A 54 21.63 25.43 -11.46
N ARG A 55 22.71 25.18 -10.70
CA ARG A 55 23.37 26.24 -9.91
C ARG A 55 23.85 27.37 -10.83
N GLY A 56 23.37 28.57 -10.54
CA GLY A 56 23.66 29.75 -11.37
C GLY A 56 22.47 30.20 -12.20
N GLU A 57 21.46 29.37 -12.37
CA GLU A 57 20.20 29.80 -12.99
C GLU A 57 19.40 30.71 -12.05
N VAL A 58 18.70 31.68 -12.62
CA VAL A 58 17.93 32.69 -11.87
C VAL A 58 16.87 32.04 -10.97
N TYR A 59 16.31 30.92 -11.40
CA TYR A 59 15.24 30.21 -10.68
C TYR A 59 15.73 29.17 -9.65
N PHE A 60 17.05 28.91 -9.57
CA PHE A 60 17.60 27.85 -8.70
C PHE A 60 17.13 27.95 -7.24
N ASN A 61 17.29 29.12 -6.63
CA ASN A 61 16.90 29.32 -5.23
C ASN A 61 15.39 29.12 -5.01
N GLU A 62 14.56 29.54 -5.97
CA GLU A 62 13.11 29.41 -5.89
C GLU A 62 12.68 27.93 -6.00
N VAL A 63 13.30 27.14 -6.89
CA VAL A 63 13.08 25.69 -6.98
C VAL A 63 13.47 25.00 -5.68
N VAL A 64 14.65 25.31 -5.14
CA VAL A 64 15.14 24.71 -3.90
C VAL A 64 14.20 25.04 -2.75
N GLU A 65 13.80 26.29 -2.59
CA GLU A 65 12.84 26.70 -1.57
C GLU A 65 11.50 25.99 -1.73
N TRP A 66 10.96 25.92 -2.95
CA TRP A 66 9.68 25.28 -3.22
C TRP A 66 9.69 23.77 -2.90
N VAL A 67 10.72 23.05 -3.30
CA VAL A 67 10.79 21.60 -3.11
C VAL A 67 11.07 21.23 -1.65
N SER A 68 11.78 22.07 -0.89
CA SER A 68 12.06 21.87 0.54
C SER A 68 10.97 22.42 1.48
N PHE A 69 10.01 23.20 0.97
CA PHE A 69 8.99 23.89 1.77
C PHE A 69 8.04 22.93 2.52
N ALA A 70 7.67 21.80 1.89
CA ALA A 70 6.70 20.87 2.43
C ALA A 70 7.05 19.42 2.03
N PRO A 71 6.41 18.41 2.62
CA PRO A 71 6.69 17.03 2.27
C PRO A 71 6.54 16.72 0.79
N VAL A 72 7.47 15.93 0.27
CA VAL A 72 7.48 15.32 -1.07
C VAL A 72 7.29 13.81 -0.95
N LEU A 73 6.92 13.16 -2.05
CA LEU A 73 6.83 11.70 -2.12
C LEU A 73 7.84 11.18 -3.16
N PHE A 74 8.76 10.36 -2.70
CA PHE A 74 9.69 9.59 -3.53
C PHE A 74 9.06 8.28 -3.94
N LEU A 75 9.20 7.94 -5.21
CA LEU A 75 8.78 6.64 -5.77
C LEU A 75 9.97 6.07 -6.57
N LYS A 76 10.50 4.91 -6.15
CA LYS A 76 11.46 4.13 -6.93
C LYS A 76 10.68 3.23 -7.87
N ILE A 77 10.88 3.42 -9.15
CA ILE A 77 10.13 2.74 -10.22
C ILE A 77 11.03 1.71 -10.90
N GLU A 78 10.47 0.55 -11.22
CA GLU A 78 11.14 -0.51 -11.96
C GLU A 78 10.26 -1.00 -13.10
N GLY A 79 10.86 -1.28 -14.25
CA GLY A 79 10.22 -1.90 -15.40
C GLY A 79 11.02 -1.75 -16.68
N GLU A 80 10.49 -2.27 -17.79
CA GLU A 80 11.10 -2.10 -19.10
C GLU A 80 10.96 -0.64 -19.56
N GLU A 81 12.02 -0.05 -20.11
CA GLU A 81 12.06 1.35 -20.60
C GLU A 81 11.54 2.37 -19.54
N ALA A 82 11.75 2.07 -18.25
CA ALA A 82 11.14 2.85 -17.16
C ALA A 82 11.54 4.32 -17.18
N VAL A 83 12.79 4.64 -17.55
CA VAL A 83 13.28 6.03 -17.62
C VAL A 83 12.50 6.83 -18.63
N ASP A 84 12.42 6.35 -19.86
CA ASP A 84 11.75 7.05 -20.97
C ASP A 84 10.23 7.09 -20.75
N LEU A 85 9.61 6.00 -20.33
CA LEU A 85 8.17 5.95 -20.07
C LEU A 85 7.77 6.94 -18.96
N VAL A 86 8.51 6.96 -17.87
CA VAL A 86 8.25 7.90 -16.76
C VAL A 86 8.45 9.33 -17.23
N LYS A 87 9.59 9.63 -17.90
CA LYS A 87 9.94 10.98 -18.29
C LYS A 87 9.03 11.54 -19.38
N LEU A 88 8.76 10.77 -20.43
CA LEU A 88 8.12 11.27 -21.65
C LEU A 88 6.60 11.06 -21.65
N ARG A 89 6.10 9.97 -21.02
CA ARG A 89 4.68 9.60 -21.09
C ARG A 89 3.92 9.88 -19.81
N ILE A 90 4.50 9.61 -18.66
CA ILE A 90 3.80 9.72 -17.37
C ILE A 90 3.92 11.13 -16.80
N ILE A 91 5.14 11.54 -16.49
CA ILE A 91 5.38 12.91 -16.01
C ILE A 91 5.26 13.91 -17.16
N GLY A 92 5.90 13.60 -18.28
CA GLY A 92 5.77 14.34 -19.53
C GLY A 92 6.52 15.67 -19.54
N ARG A 93 6.57 16.25 -20.75
CA ARG A 93 6.90 17.64 -20.98
C ARG A 93 5.63 18.32 -21.46
N TYR A 94 5.47 19.60 -21.12
CA TYR A 94 4.32 20.37 -21.63
C TYR A 94 4.24 20.25 -23.18
N PRO A 95 3.06 20.02 -23.79
CA PRO A 95 1.72 19.90 -23.19
C PRO A 95 1.30 18.48 -22.78
N GLU A 96 2.21 17.51 -22.78
CA GLU A 96 1.91 16.10 -22.51
C GLU A 96 2.16 15.71 -21.06
N GLY A 97 1.58 14.58 -20.65
CA GLY A 97 1.73 14.00 -19.33
C GLY A 97 1.12 14.82 -18.20
N ILE A 98 1.46 14.47 -16.97
CA ILE A 98 0.93 15.11 -15.77
C ILE A 98 1.42 16.56 -15.64
N ARG A 99 2.68 16.82 -15.98
CA ARG A 99 3.19 18.20 -16.01
C ARG A 99 2.41 19.08 -16.97
N GLY A 100 2.12 18.60 -18.17
CA GLY A 100 1.39 19.37 -19.18
C GLY A 100 -0.01 19.76 -18.74
N GLN A 101 -0.65 18.90 -17.95
CA GLN A 101 -2.03 19.13 -17.50
C GLN A 101 -2.12 19.96 -16.22
N TYR A 102 -1.12 19.89 -15.31
CA TYR A 102 -1.26 20.40 -13.95
C TYR A 102 -0.18 21.38 -13.50
N SER A 103 0.87 21.63 -14.29
CA SER A 103 1.91 22.62 -13.95
C SER A 103 1.33 24.04 -13.98
N GLU A 104 1.70 24.83 -12.99
CA GLU A 104 1.39 26.27 -12.95
C GLU A 104 2.51 27.08 -13.64
N ASN A 105 3.75 26.64 -13.45
CA ASN A 105 4.95 27.27 -14.03
C ASN A 105 6.12 26.28 -14.00
N TRP A 106 7.34 26.75 -14.32
CA TRP A 106 8.56 25.93 -14.35
C TRP A 106 8.95 25.33 -12.98
N ILE A 107 8.57 25.97 -11.88
CA ILE A 107 8.90 25.58 -10.51
C ILE A 107 7.83 24.66 -9.94
N LYS A 108 6.57 25.14 -10.02
CA LYS A 108 5.36 24.41 -9.59
C LYS A 108 4.88 23.52 -10.72
N ASN A 109 5.65 22.46 -10.98
CA ASN A 109 5.43 21.53 -12.09
C ASN A 109 5.15 20.08 -11.64
N VAL A 110 4.60 19.96 -10.46
CA VAL A 110 3.93 18.82 -9.81
C VAL A 110 4.82 17.61 -9.52
N ALA A 111 5.82 17.30 -10.32
CA ALA A 111 6.71 16.17 -10.10
C ALA A 111 8.07 16.38 -10.78
N HIS A 112 9.09 15.72 -10.26
CA HIS A 112 10.41 15.57 -10.89
C HIS A 112 10.59 14.14 -11.38
N ALA A 113 11.33 13.97 -12.47
CA ALA A 113 11.81 12.69 -12.99
C ALA A 113 13.11 12.90 -13.77
N PRO A 114 14.10 11.99 -13.68
CA PRO A 114 15.36 12.03 -14.40
C PRO A 114 15.19 12.13 -15.90
N ASP A 115 16.14 12.77 -16.57
CA ASP A 115 16.11 12.98 -18.02
C ASP A 115 16.76 11.85 -18.84
N SER A 116 17.57 11.03 -18.20
CA SER A 116 18.35 9.95 -18.84
C SER A 116 18.59 8.81 -17.84
N LEU A 117 19.05 7.67 -18.36
CA LEU A 117 19.46 6.54 -17.52
C LEU A 117 20.61 6.93 -16.58
N GLU A 118 21.57 7.73 -17.03
CA GLU A 118 22.67 8.21 -16.20
C GLU A 118 22.16 9.08 -15.05
N SER A 119 21.28 10.05 -15.34
CA SER A 119 20.63 10.87 -14.31
C SER A 119 19.80 10.02 -13.35
N ALA A 120 19.07 9.01 -13.87
CA ALA A 120 18.28 8.12 -13.03
C ALA A 120 19.15 7.34 -12.03
N LEU A 121 20.28 6.80 -12.47
CA LEU A 121 21.22 6.09 -11.61
C LEU A 121 21.83 7.01 -10.56
N HIS A 122 22.24 8.22 -10.93
CA HIS A 122 22.77 9.21 -10.02
C HIS A 122 21.73 9.64 -8.97
N GLU A 123 20.54 9.99 -9.39
CA GLU A 123 19.46 10.43 -8.50
C GLU A 123 18.97 9.31 -7.57
N LEU A 124 18.95 8.05 -8.04
CA LEU A 124 18.65 6.90 -7.20
C LEU A 124 19.71 6.68 -6.13
N GLN A 125 21.00 6.86 -6.45
CA GLN A 125 22.08 6.81 -5.45
C GLN A 125 21.92 7.90 -4.39
N LEU A 126 21.57 9.11 -4.81
CA LEU A 126 21.30 10.24 -3.90
C LEU A 126 20.07 9.97 -3.01
N ALA A 127 19.05 9.28 -3.52
CA ALA A 127 17.82 8.98 -2.80
C ALA A 127 17.89 7.69 -1.93
N GLU A 128 18.88 6.81 -2.12
CA GLU A 128 18.95 5.54 -1.39
C GLU A 128 18.95 5.71 0.14
N PRO A 129 19.73 6.66 0.73
CA PRO A 129 19.67 6.89 2.18
C PRO A 129 18.27 7.30 2.68
N ILE A 130 17.47 7.97 1.85
CA ILE A 130 16.08 8.35 2.18
C ILE A 130 15.20 7.09 2.28
N PHE A 131 15.31 6.19 1.31
CA PHE A 131 14.57 4.92 1.33
C PHE A 131 14.99 4.05 2.51
N GLU A 132 16.29 3.92 2.77
CA GLU A 132 16.84 3.17 3.91
C GLU A 132 16.36 3.76 5.24
N GLY A 133 16.42 5.07 5.41
CA GLY A 133 15.94 5.76 6.61
C GLY A 133 14.45 5.54 6.84
N SER A 134 13.63 5.60 5.78
CA SER A 134 12.20 5.30 5.86
C SER A 134 11.94 3.87 6.31
N ARG A 135 12.64 2.88 5.73
CA ARG A 135 12.53 1.47 6.14
C ARG A 135 12.97 1.22 7.58
N GLN A 136 14.06 1.86 8.03
CA GLN A 136 14.54 1.75 9.41
C GLN A 136 13.57 2.34 10.43
N MET A 137 12.97 3.50 10.13
CA MET A 137 11.95 4.10 11.00
C MET A 137 10.73 3.20 11.14
N ASP A 138 10.23 2.65 10.04
CA ASP A 138 9.09 1.72 10.07
C ASP A 138 9.46 0.44 10.84
N GLY A 139 10.64 -0.15 10.59
CA GLY A 139 11.12 -1.32 11.31
C GLY A 139 11.26 -1.11 12.81
N SER A 140 11.69 0.07 13.27
CA SER A 140 11.80 0.38 14.70
C SER A 140 10.45 0.45 15.41
N ARG A 141 9.41 0.96 14.76
CA ARG A 141 8.03 1.03 15.30
C ARG A 141 7.42 -0.35 15.53
N PHE A 142 7.89 -1.35 14.77
CA PHE A 142 7.41 -2.73 14.84
C PHE A 142 8.43 -3.71 15.43
N SER A 143 9.55 -3.25 16.01
CA SER A 143 10.67 -4.10 16.44
C SER A 143 10.28 -5.33 17.28
N ASN A 144 9.22 -5.21 18.07
CA ASN A 144 8.67 -6.29 18.91
C ASN A 144 7.20 -6.60 18.59
N LYS A 145 6.74 -6.23 17.39
CA LYS A 145 5.34 -6.39 17.01
C LYS A 145 5.22 -7.33 15.83
N MET A 146 4.09 -8.05 15.75
CA MET A 146 3.73 -8.91 14.63
C MET A 146 2.29 -8.66 14.20
N VAL A 147 2.06 -8.55 12.90
CA VAL A 147 0.74 -8.34 12.32
C VAL A 147 0.41 -9.47 11.36
N PHE A 148 -0.63 -10.23 11.65
CA PHE A 148 -1.19 -11.26 10.77
C PHE A 148 -2.35 -10.68 9.98
N ALA A 149 -2.20 -10.52 8.68
CA ALA A 149 -3.25 -9.99 7.82
C ALA A 149 -4.06 -11.13 7.18
N LEU A 150 -5.26 -11.36 7.71
CA LEU A 150 -6.14 -12.42 7.23
C LEU A 150 -6.85 -11.98 5.96
N THR A 151 -6.63 -12.70 4.86
CA THR A 151 -7.22 -12.40 3.55
C THR A 151 -7.74 -13.67 2.86
N GLY A 152 -8.38 -13.49 1.72
CA GLY A 152 -8.98 -14.56 0.92
C GLY A 152 -10.43 -14.22 0.51
N MET A 153 -11.02 -15.07 -0.30
CA MET A 153 -12.32 -14.88 -0.88
C MET A 153 -13.45 -14.88 0.17
N SER A 154 -14.69 -14.61 -0.23
CA SER A 154 -15.84 -14.64 0.70
C SER A 154 -16.02 -16.05 1.26
N GLU A 155 -16.43 -16.18 2.51
CA GLU A 155 -16.65 -17.45 3.23
C GLU A 155 -15.41 -18.35 3.37
N CYS A 156 -14.20 -17.80 3.21
CA CYS A 156 -12.96 -18.58 3.38
C CYS A 156 -12.55 -18.83 4.84
N GLY A 157 -13.25 -18.23 5.85
CA GLY A 157 -13.01 -18.52 7.26
C GLY A 157 -12.17 -17.49 8.01
N LYS A 158 -11.91 -16.30 7.47
CA LYS A 158 -11.13 -15.23 8.14
C LYS A 158 -11.58 -14.95 9.57
N SER A 159 -12.89 -14.81 9.79
CA SER A 159 -13.44 -14.53 11.12
C SER A 159 -13.28 -15.69 12.10
N THR A 160 -13.24 -16.93 11.60
CA THR A 160 -12.98 -18.12 12.42
C THR A 160 -11.53 -18.11 12.91
N VAL A 161 -10.58 -17.89 11.97
CA VAL A 161 -9.16 -17.78 12.31
C VAL A 161 -8.89 -16.60 13.21
N GLY A 162 -9.49 -15.42 12.92
CA GLY A 162 -9.32 -14.24 13.77
C GLY A 162 -9.80 -14.44 15.20
N LYS A 163 -10.95 -15.11 15.40
CA LYS A 163 -11.45 -15.48 16.75
C LYS A 163 -10.53 -16.49 17.44
N TYR A 164 -9.99 -17.45 16.70
CA TYR A 164 -9.05 -18.42 17.25
C TYR A 164 -7.75 -17.76 17.70
N LEU A 165 -7.18 -16.88 16.86
CA LEU A 165 -5.99 -16.11 17.22
C LEU A 165 -6.21 -15.24 18.47
N ASP A 166 -7.39 -14.60 18.56
CA ASP A 166 -7.79 -13.80 19.72
C ASP A 166 -7.82 -14.65 21.01
N SER A 167 -8.34 -15.88 20.94
CA SER A 167 -8.33 -16.81 22.06
C SER A 167 -6.92 -17.27 22.49
N LYS A 168 -5.92 -17.07 21.65
CA LYS A 168 -4.49 -17.34 21.91
C LYS A 168 -3.71 -16.09 22.35
N GLY A 169 -4.39 -14.97 22.58
CA GLY A 169 -3.77 -13.72 23.02
C GLY A 169 -3.26 -12.82 21.87
N ILE A 170 -3.53 -13.18 20.61
CA ILE A 170 -3.24 -12.36 19.43
C ILE A 170 -4.47 -11.51 19.14
N ALA A 171 -4.45 -10.25 19.60
CA ALA A 171 -5.62 -9.39 19.57
C ALA A 171 -6.19 -9.22 18.15
N ARG A 172 -7.51 -9.34 18.06
CA ARG A 172 -8.24 -9.29 16.80
C ARG A 172 -8.68 -7.86 16.48
N LEU A 173 -8.18 -7.31 15.38
CA LEU A 173 -8.56 -5.99 14.89
C LEU A 173 -9.36 -6.09 13.59
N LYS A 174 -10.36 -5.23 13.44
CA LYS A 174 -11.10 -5.08 12.20
C LYS A 174 -10.54 -3.91 11.42
N ILE A 175 -10.14 -4.16 10.18
CA ILE A 175 -9.59 -3.13 9.29
C ILE A 175 -10.52 -1.93 9.12
N VAL A 176 -11.82 -2.18 9.06
CA VAL A 176 -12.87 -1.14 9.00
C VAL A 176 -12.77 -0.18 10.18
N LYS A 177 -12.52 -0.70 11.41
CA LYS A 177 -12.41 0.14 12.60
C LYS A 177 -11.16 1.02 12.62
N LEU A 178 -10.08 0.55 12.02
CA LEU A 178 -8.87 1.36 11.86
C LEU A 178 -9.11 2.50 10.83
N PHE A 179 -9.76 2.22 9.72
CA PHE A 179 -10.12 3.26 8.75
C PHE A 179 -11.18 4.24 9.27
N GLU A 180 -12.12 3.81 10.11
CA GLU A 180 -13.03 4.72 10.80
C GLU A 180 -12.25 5.74 11.63
N LYS A 181 -11.22 5.31 12.38
CA LYS A 181 -10.36 6.20 13.16
C LYS A 181 -9.57 7.17 12.27
N VAL A 182 -9.04 6.70 11.15
CA VAL A 182 -8.36 7.57 10.17
C VAL A 182 -9.32 8.62 9.63
N ARG A 183 -10.52 8.23 9.20
CA ARG A 183 -11.57 9.14 8.70
C ARG A 183 -11.91 10.19 9.75
N ASP A 184 -12.13 9.78 10.99
CA ASP A 184 -12.55 10.67 12.08
C ASP A 184 -11.42 11.67 12.43
N LYS A 185 -10.15 11.24 12.41
CA LYS A 185 -9.00 12.15 12.58
C LYS A 185 -8.87 13.16 11.45
N TRP A 186 -9.23 12.79 10.24
CA TRP A 186 -9.21 13.70 9.09
C TRP A 186 -10.49 14.55 9.00
N SER A 187 -11.36 14.45 10.02
CA SER A 187 -12.59 15.23 10.14
C SER A 187 -13.53 15.10 8.94
N SER A 188 -13.52 13.94 8.28
CA SER A 188 -14.42 13.66 7.16
C SER A 188 -15.78 13.22 7.68
N GLY A 189 -16.84 13.88 7.24
CA GLY A 189 -18.23 13.50 7.48
C GLY A 189 -18.75 12.46 6.49
N GLU A 190 -17.92 11.92 5.60
CA GLU A 190 -18.31 11.00 4.55
C GLU A 190 -18.57 9.58 5.09
N GLU A 191 -19.37 8.84 4.33
CA GLU A 191 -19.51 7.39 4.54
C GLU A 191 -18.13 6.72 4.32
N LEU A 192 -17.80 5.72 5.15
CA LEU A 192 -16.45 5.15 5.21
C LEU A 192 -15.94 4.62 3.86
N TYR A 193 -16.77 3.88 3.14
CA TYR A 193 -16.35 3.31 1.85
C TYR A 193 -16.06 4.40 0.82
N THR A 194 -16.89 5.45 0.79
CA THR A 194 -16.69 6.61 -0.07
C THR A 194 -15.41 7.33 0.28
N PHE A 195 -15.17 7.58 1.56
CA PHE A 195 -13.93 8.19 2.07
C PHE A 195 -12.69 7.40 1.64
N VAL A 196 -12.64 6.10 1.94
CA VAL A 196 -11.48 5.26 1.62
C VAL A 196 -11.20 5.28 0.12
N ARG A 197 -12.24 5.09 -0.72
CA ARG A 197 -12.09 5.10 -2.18
C ARG A 197 -11.55 6.43 -2.69
N GLN A 198 -12.09 7.55 -2.23
CA GLN A 198 -11.64 8.88 -2.65
C GLN A 198 -10.18 9.14 -2.26
N GLN A 199 -9.79 8.73 -1.05
CA GLN A 199 -8.42 8.90 -0.59
C GLN A 199 -7.45 7.98 -1.36
N GLU A 200 -7.82 6.75 -1.67
CA GLU A 200 -7.02 5.87 -2.53
C GLU A 200 -6.88 6.41 -3.96
N GLU A 201 -7.93 7.03 -4.50
CA GLU A 201 -7.87 7.68 -5.81
C GLU A 201 -6.95 8.91 -5.80
N ARG A 202 -6.89 9.63 -4.69
CA ARG A 202 -6.12 10.86 -4.53
C ARG A 202 -4.67 10.61 -4.12
N ASP A 203 -4.47 9.94 -3.00
CA ASP A 203 -3.15 9.65 -2.41
C ASP A 203 -3.23 8.41 -1.51
N PRO A 204 -3.12 7.20 -2.08
CA PRO A 204 -3.21 5.97 -1.30
C PRO A 204 -2.12 5.84 -0.23
N TYR A 205 -0.92 6.37 -0.48
CA TYR A 205 0.18 6.28 0.50
C TYR A 205 -0.06 7.14 1.74
N ALA A 206 -0.71 8.29 1.61
CA ALA A 206 -1.12 9.08 2.77
C ALA A 206 -2.17 8.33 3.59
N LEU A 207 -3.17 7.74 2.94
CA LEU A 207 -4.21 6.95 3.59
C LEU A 207 -3.63 5.73 4.31
N TRP A 208 -2.80 4.95 3.61
CA TRP A 208 -2.22 3.72 4.15
C TRP A 208 -1.17 3.99 5.24
N GLY A 209 -0.44 5.11 5.15
CA GLY A 209 0.44 5.59 6.23
C GLY A 209 -0.35 5.91 7.49
N ALA A 210 -1.44 6.67 7.36
CA ALA A 210 -2.34 6.94 8.49
C ALA A 210 -2.98 5.66 9.07
N PHE A 211 -3.29 4.67 8.23
CA PHE A 211 -3.75 3.36 8.67
C PHE A 211 -2.67 2.66 9.54
N VAL A 212 -1.40 2.69 9.13
CA VAL A 212 -0.28 2.12 9.91
C VAL A 212 -0.14 2.84 11.24
N ASP A 213 -0.28 4.16 11.27
CA ASP A 213 -0.25 4.95 12.51
C ASP A 213 -1.35 4.52 13.48
N GLU A 214 -2.59 4.30 12.99
CA GLU A 214 -3.69 3.80 13.81
C GLU A 214 -3.47 2.36 14.27
N LEU A 215 -2.88 1.52 13.43
CA LEU A 215 -2.56 0.14 13.78
C LEU A 215 -1.56 0.08 14.94
N VAL A 216 -0.48 0.87 14.87
CA VAL A 216 0.52 0.96 15.97
C VAL A 216 -0.13 1.50 17.23
N ALA A 217 -0.87 2.61 17.14
CA ALA A 217 -1.55 3.22 18.27
C ALA A 217 -2.53 2.24 18.96
N GLU A 218 -3.23 1.41 18.17
CA GLU A 218 -4.15 0.42 18.73
C GLU A 218 -3.40 -0.75 19.39
N MET A 219 -2.28 -1.20 18.82
CA MET A 219 -1.41 -2.21 19.45
C MET A 219 -0.87 -1.71 20.79
N ASP A 220 -0.41 -0.46 20.84
CA ASP A 220 0.09 0.17 22.06
C ASP A 220 -1.04 0.35 23.11
N ARG A 221 -2.23 0.78 22.69
CA ARG A 221 -3.41 0.91 23.57
C ARG A 221 -3.83 -0.43 24.18
N LEU A 222 -3.75 -1.51 23.42
CA LEU A 222 -4.06 -2.87 23.87
C LEU A 222 -2.91 -3.51 24.66
N ASN A 223 -1.74 -2.85 24.69
CA ASN A 223 -0.51 -3.38 25.26
C ASN A 223 -0.19 -4.78 24.72
N THR A 224 -0.27 -4.95 23.40
CA THR A 224 -0.04 -6.23 22.72
C THR A 224 1.06 -6.11 21.67
N ASN A 225 1.85 -7.18 21.56
CA ASN A 225 2.90 -7.31 20.55
C ASN A 225 2.45 -8.11 19.32
N ALA A 226 1.25 -8.66 19.32
CA ALA A 226 0.75 -9.41 18.17
C ALA A 226 -0.73 -9.12 17.94
N VAL A 227 -1.09 -8.88 16.67
CA VAL A 227 -2.48 -8.66 16.28
C VAL A 227 -2.81 -9.43 14.99
N SER A 228 -4.08 -9.77 14.82
CA SER A 228 -4.64 -10.16 13.54
C SER A 228 -5.52 -9.04 13.00
N ILE A 229 -5.32 -8.63 11.75
CA ILE A 229 -6.21 -7.70 11.04
C ILE A 229 -7.09 -8.49 10.07
N GLU A 230 -8.41 -8.34 10.21
CA GLU A 230 -9.34 -9.09 9.38
C GLU A 230 -9.77 -8.33 8.13
N SER A 231 -9.91 -9.11 7.06
CA SER A 231 -10.46 -8.65 5.78
C SER A 231 -9.59 -7.61 5.09
N LEU A 232 -8.29 -7.92 4.97
CA LEU A 232 -7.44 -7.18 4.04
C LEU A 232 -8.14 -7.16 2.68
N TYR A 233 -8.59 -5.98 2.24
CA TYR A 233 -9.58 -5.86 1.18
C TYR A 233 -9.00 -5.47 -0.17
N GLY A 234 -7.73 -5.07 -0.23
CA GLY A 234 -7.10 -4.62 -1.47
C GLY A 234 -5.66 -5.09 -1.61
N GLY A 235 -5.30 -5.46 -2.83
CA GLY A 235 -3.92 -5.85 -3.17
C GLY A 235 -2.92 -4.73 -2.90
N GLY A 236 -3.30 -3.47 -3.18
CA GLY A 236 -2.45 -2.30 -2.95
C GLY A 236 -2.07 -2.10 -1.49
N LEU A 237 -3.04 -2.10 -0.58
CA LEU A 237 -2.76 -2.01 0.86
C LEU A 237 -1.91 -3.20 1.34
N GLY A 238 -2.21 -4.42 0.88
CA GLY A 238 -1.46 -5.61 1.27
C GLY A 238 0.02 -5.52 0.87
N LEU A 239 0.29 -5.09 -0.35
CA LEU A 239 1.64 -4.89 -0.84
C LEU A 239 2.36 -3.77 -0.08
N TYR A 240 1.68 -2.65 0.16
CA TYR A 240 2.21 -1.54 0.95
C TYR A 240 2.61 -1.99 2.37
N LEU A 241 1.73 -2.70 3.08
CA LEU A 241 2.01 -3.19 4.43
C LEU A 241 3.18 -4.18 4.41
N LYS A 242 3.26 -5.07 3.41
CA LYS A 242 4.39 -5.98 3.26
C LYS A 242 5.72 -5.26 3.08
N GLN A 243 5.75 -4.22 2.26
CA GLN A 243 6.96 -3.41 2.06
C GLN A 243 7.35 -2.60 3.30
N LYS A 244 6.36 -2.06 4.01
CA LYS A 244 6.58 -1.19 5.18
C LYS A 244 6.92 -1.94 6.46
N LEU A 245 6.32 -3.08 6.69
CA LEU A 245 6.44 -3.83 7.94
C LEU A 245 7.39 -5.03 7.81
N ASP A 246 7.74 -5.43 6.59
CA ASP A 246 8.70 -6.49 6.25
C ASP A 246 8.47 -7.77 7.09
N ARG A 247 9.48 -8.20 7.85
CA ARG A 247 9.43 -9.40 8.73
C ARG A 247 8.39 -9.32 9.85
N HIS A 248 7.85 -8.15 10.12
CA HIS A 248 6.82 -7.89 11.14
C HIS A 248 5.39 -8.03 10.62
N PHE A 249 5.25 -8.49 9.39
CA PHE A 249 3.95 -8.61 8.71
C PHE A 249 3.85 -9.91 7.93
N CYS A 250 2.82 -10.68 8.21
CA CYS A 250 2.50 -11.90 7.50
C CYS A 250 1.11 -11.82 6.88
N ILE A 251 1.03 -11.91 5.56
CA ILE A 251 -0.25 -12.14 4.87
C ILE A 251 -0.59 -13.61 5.02
N VAL A 252 -1.71 -13.89 5.67
CA VAL A 252 -2.28 -15.23 5.81
C VAL A 252 -3.44 -15.36 4.83
N PHE A 253 -3.19 -16.04 3.71
CA PHE A 253 -4.21 -16.26 2.70
C PHE A 253 -4.97 -17.55 2.99
N LEU A 254 -6.27 -17.45 3.27
CA LEU A 254 -7.15 -18.60 3.49
C LEU A 254 -7.69 -19.08 2.15
N ASP A 255 -7.19 -20.22 1.70
CA ASP A 255 -7.57 -20.84 0.44
C ASP A 255 -8.63 -21.92 0.65
N ILE A 256 -9.61 -21.96 -0.24
CA ILE A 256 -10.72 -22.91 -0.14
C ILE A 256 -11.50 -22.96 -1.46
N PRO A 257 -11.86 -24.14 -1.96
CA PRO A 257 -12.68 -24.30 -3.16
C PRO A 257 -14.04 -23.58 -3.07
N LEU A 258 -14.52 -23.08 -4.22
CA LEU A 258 -15.79 -22.38 -4.33
C LEU A 258 -16.97 -23.22 -3.80
N GLU A 259 -16.98 -24.51 -4.09
CA GLU A 259 -18.04 -25.43 -3.70
C GLU A 259 -18.25 -25.46 -2.19
N ILE A 260 -17.16 -25.50 -1.42
CA ILE A 260 -17.21 -25.50 0.04
C ILE A 260 -17.68 -24.12 0.55
N ARG A 261 -17.23 -23.03 -0.09
CA ARG A 261 -17.66 -21.67 0.28
C ARG A 261 -19.15 -21.45 0.05
N LEU A 262 -19.71 -22.03 -1.03
CA LEU A 262 -21.14 -22.01 -1.30
C LEU A 262 -21.94 -22.76 -0.23
N VAL A 263 -21.45 -23.93 0.21
CA VAL A 263 -22.10 -24.68 1.30
C VAL A 263 -22.06 -23.88 2.61
N ARG A 264 -20.92 -23.25 2.93
CA ARG A 264 -20.80 -22.37 4.13
C ARG A 264 -21.72 -21.15 4.06
N GLN A 265 -21.83 -20.53 2.89
CA GLN A 265 -22.76 -19.42 2.63
C GLN A 265 -24.21 -19.86 2.84
N MET A 266 -24.57 -21.01 2.29
CA MET A 266 -25.92 -21.57 2.43
C MET A 266 -26.27 -21.82 3.90
N GLN A 267 -25.36 -22.43 4.65
CA GLN A 267 -25.55 -22.69 6.10
C GLN A 267 -25.67 -21.41 6.91
N ARG A 268 -24.79 -20.44 6.64
CA ARG A 268 -24.74 -19.18 7.39
C ARG A 268 -26.00 -18.34 7.22
N GLU A 269 -26.55 -18.30 6.03
CA GLU A 269 -27.75 -17.49 5.70
C GLU A 269 -29.03 -18.30 5.63
N SER A 270 -28.98 -19.60 6.01
CA SER A 270 -30.10 -20.50 5.99
C SER A 270 -30.82 -20.53 4.63
N LEU A 271 -30.03 -20.54 3.55
CA LEU A 271 -30.55 -20.53 2.17
C LEU A 271 -31.04 -21.93 1.76
N SER A 272 -32.08 -21.97 0.93
CA SER A 272 -32.75 -23.21 0.54
C SER A 272 -31.94 -24.11 -0.38
N ASP A 273 -31.05 -23.50 -1.19
CA ASP A 273 -30.29 -24.21 -2.22
C ASP A 273 -28.98 -23.49 -2.58
N ILE A 274 -28.15 -24.22 -3.31
CA ILE A 274 -26.80 -23.75 -3.70
C ILE A 274 -26.85 -22.61 -4.73
N GLU A 275 -27.89 -22.51 -5.52
CA GLU A 275 -28.04 -21.46 -6.52
C GLU A 275 -28.34 -20.10 -5.85
N ASN A 276 -29.10 -20.09 -4.78
CA ASN A 276 -29.30 -18.93 -3.93
C ASN A 276 -27.98 -18.52 -3.25
N ALA A 277 -27.20 -19.49 -2.73
CA ALA A 277 -25.91 -19.21 -2.18
C ALA A 277 -24.96 -18.58 -3.23
N ARG A 278 -25.00 -19.08 -4.46
CA ARG A 278 -24.20 -18.55 -5.58
C ARG A 278 -24.57 -17.11 -5.91
N ARG A 279 -25.85 -16.76 -5.97
CA ARG A 279 -26.32 -15.38 -6.21
C ARG A 279 -25.84 -14.39 -5.13
N HIS A 280 -25.69 -14.84 -3.89
CA HIS A 280 -25.22 -13.99 -2.79
C HIS A 280 -23.69 -13.91 -2.71
N LEU A 281 -22.98 -14.99 -3.05
CA LEU A 281 -21.54 -15.09 -2.90
C LEU A 281 -20.76 -14.44 -4.06
N LEU A 282 -21.13 -14.76 -5.30
CA LEU A 282 -20.35 -14.35 -6.48
C LEU A 282 -20.21 -12.84 -6.66
N PRO A 283 -21.24 -11.99 -6.45
CA PRO A 283 -21.06 -10.54 -6.55
C PRO A 283 -20.05 -9.99 -5.54
N ARG A 284 -19.96 -10.59 -4.35
CA ARG A 284 -18.97 -10.22 -3.31
C ARG A 284 -17.58 -10.67 -3.70
N ASP A 285 -17.46 -11.81 -4.35
CA ASP A 285 -16.18 -12.32 -4.86
C ASP A 285 -15.70 -11.49 -6.05
N GLU A 286 -16.57 -11.09 -6.96
CA GLU A 286 -16.22 -10.20 -8.07
C GLU A 286 -15.61 -8.86 -7.58
N ILE A 287 -16.16 -8.28 -6.51
CA ILE A 287 -15.59 -7.07 -5.90
C ILE A 287 -14.16 -7.36 -5.38
N LYS A 288 -13.95 -8.51 -4.75
CA LYS A 288 -12.63 -8.90 -4.23
C LYS A 288 -11.61 -9.18 -5.34
N GLU A 289 -12.04 -9.81 -6.41
CA GLU A 289 -11.21 -10.03 -7.60
C GLU A 289 -10.75 -8.69 -8.19
N LYS A 290 -11.68 -7.76 -8.40
CA LYS A 290 -11.38 -6.40 -8.87
C LYS A 290 -10.46 -5.61 -7.93
N SER A 291 -10.53 -5.90 -6.62
CA SER A 291 -9.66 -5.30 -5.61
C SER A 291 -8.29 -5.97 -5.49
N GLY A 292 -7.99 -7.00 -6.30
CA GLY A 292 -6.69 -7.68 -6.32
C GLY A 292 -6.45 -8.66 -5.17
N ILE A 293 -7.52 -9.14 -4.50
CA ILE A 293 -7.37 -10.13 -3.41
C ILE A 293 -6.71 -11.43 -3.88
N PRO A 294 -7.05 -12.03 -5.05
CA PRO A 294 -6.38 -13.25 -5.50
C PRO A 294 -4.86 -13.08 -5.67
N ALA A 295 -4.40 -11.92 -6.13
CA ALA A 295 -2.98 -11.64 -6.30
C ALA A 295 -2.20 -11.63 -4.97
N LEU A 296 -2.87 -11.40 -3.84
CA LEU A 296 -2.24 -11.49 -2.52
C LEU A 296 -1.78 -12.91 -2.18
N LYS A 297 -2.33 -13.94 -2.83
CA LYS A 297 -1.88 -15.33 -2.65
C LYS A 297 -0.42 -15.51 -3.08
N GLU A 298 -0.01 -14.85 -4.17
CA GLU A 298 1.36 -14.94 -4.72
C GLU A 298 2.42 -14.32 -3.79
N ILE A 299 2.00 -13.35 -2.98
CA ILE A 299 2.89 -12.65 -2.05
C ILE A 299 2.62 -12.98 -0.59
N ALA A 300 1.70 -13.93 -0.33
CA ALA A 300 1.38 -14.38 1.03
C ALA A 300 2.61 -14.99 1.71
N GLY A 301 2.77 -14.68 2.99
CA GLY A 301 3.75 -15.37 3.84
C GLY A 301 3.29 -16.79 4.20
N GLU A 302 1.96 -16.95 4.31
CA GLU A 302 1.32 -18.22 4.64
C GLU A 302 0.05 -18.42 3.79
N VAL A 303 -0.11 -19.62 3.23
CA VAL A 303 -1.35 -20.04 2.57
C VAL A 303 -1.91 -21.22 3.37
N VAL A 304 -3.10 -21.03 3.93
CA VAL A 304 -3.77 -22.00 4.79
C VAL A 304 -4.94 -22.62 4.03
N ASP A 305 -4.92 -23.93 3.85
CA ASP A 305 -6.05 -24.67 3.29
C ASP A 305 -7.14 -24.85 4.36
N ASN A 306 -8.28 -24.22 4.15
CA ASN A 306 -9.44 -24.33 5.04
C ASN A 306 -10.55 -25.21 4.45
N SER A 307 -10.20 -26.24 3.69
CA SER A 307 -11.18 -27.21 3.12
C SER A 307 -11.54 -28.34 4.08
N GLY A 308 -10.69 -28.57 5.08
CA GLY A 308 -10.85 -29.65 6.08
C GLY A 308 -11.70 -29.29 7.29
N THR A 309 -11.43 -29.99 8.38
CA THR A 309 -12.09 -29.81 9.68
C THR A 309 -11.59 -28.54 10.42
N LEU A 310 -12.35 -28.12 11.40
CA LEU A 310 -11.95 -26.99 12.26
C LEU A 310 -10.69 -27.29 13.08
N GLU A 311 -10.50 -28.54 13.48
CA GLU A 311 -9.33 -29.01 14.23
C GLU A 311 -8.05 -28.98 13.37
N GLU A 312 -8.15 -29.35 12.11
CA GLU A 312 -7.06 -29.23 11.13
C GLU A 312 -6.69 -27.77 10.91
N LEU A 313 -7.68 -26.91 10.67
CA LEU A 313 -7.46 -25.48 10.54
C LEU A 313 -6.72 -24.90 11.78
N TYR A 314 -7.18 -25.21 12.97
CA TYR A 314 -6.55 -24.68 14.21
C TYR A 314 -5.11 -25.19 14.39
N ARG A 315 -4.82 -26.44 14.00
CA ARG A 315 -3.47 -26.99 14.02
C ARG A 315 -2.53 -26.23 13.06
N GLU A 316 -2.99 -25.95 11.84
CA GLU A 316 -2.23 -25.17 10.88
C GLU A 316 -1.98 -23.74 11.37
N VAL A 317 -3.00 -23.12 11.97
CA VAL A 317 -2.87 -21.77 12.55
C VAL A 317 -1.89 -21.77 13.74
N ASP A 318 -1.90 -22.78 14.61
CA ASP A 318 -0.93 -22.90 15.71
C ASP A 318 0.51 -23.05 15.18
N GLN A 319 0.72 -23.84 14.14
CA GLN A 319 2.04 -23.97 13.49
C GLN A 319 2.49 -22.66 12.85
N LEU A 320 1.58 -21.93 12.19
CA LEU A 320 1.84 -20.60 11.62
C LEU A 320 2.28 -19.62 12.73
N VAL A 321 1.55 -19.57 13.83
CA VAL A 321 1.91 -18.69 14.97
C VAL A 321 3.29 -19.02 15.51
N GLN A 322 3.63 -20.31 15.68
CA GLN A 322 4.95 -20.73 16.16
C GLN A 322 6.11 -20.35 15.22
N ARG A 323 5.87 -20.27 13.89
CA ARG A 323 6.89 -19.81 12.94
C ARG A 323 7.19 -18.31 13.02
N HIS A 324 6.21 -17.53 13.41
CA HIS A 324 6.29 -16.05 13.37
C HIS A 324 6.41 -15.39 14.76
N LEU A 325 6.02 -16.08 15.81
CA LEU A 325 6.14 -15.63 17.20
C LEU A 325 6.99 -16.64 17.98
N PRO A 326 8.23 -16.28 18.32
CA PRO A 326 9.16 -17.16 19.05
C PRO A 326 8.69 -17.49 20.48
#